data_17810c51ec04932c0d49142ea30b2301
#
_entry.id   17810c51ec04932c0d49142ea30b2301
#
_cell.length_a   1.000
_cell.length_b   1.000
_cell.length_c   1.000
_cell.angle_alpha   90.00
_cell.angle_beta   90.00
_cell.angle_gamma   90.00
#
_symmetry.space_group_name_H-M   'P 1'
#
loop_
_entity.id
_entity.type
_entity.pdbx_description
1 polymer ?
#
loop_
_entity_poly.entity_id
_entity_poly.type
_entity_poly.pdbx_seq_one_letter_code
_entity_poly.pdbx_strand_id
1 'polypeptide(L)'
;YGVIVVHPQNEEPAKEFYVAFGELYNSADQGLFKGTNGTVGSFDITKFATNQPDLVLTNGMAHKYAPAVGSVSKLELNPNATLFYAKPGELTRWFIVDGGPNDGVAFHFISGQMDVRDGFNQQANSYGTVLMNDETWWVPPGSASVFETIFPEAGPYVAVDHSMVDVVKGAAFVVLAQDNSTATDIPEGAWVPTKGSE
;
A
#
# COMPACT_ATOMS: atom_id res chain seq x y z
N TYR A 1 -3.82 4.67 11.03
CA TYR A 1 -2.68 3.82 11.32
C TYR A 1 -1.41 4.57 10.95
N GLY A 2 -0.28 4.14 11.46
CA GLY A 2 1.02 4.70 11.18
C GLY A 2 2.09 3.62 11.26
N VAL A 3 3.31 3.96 10.82
CA VAL A 3 4.44 3.05 10.82
C VAL A 3 5.63 3.69 11.54
N ILE A 4 6.36 2.89 12.30
CA ILE A 4 7.67 3.24 12.85
C ILE A 4 8.67 2.35 12.14
N VAL A 5 9.60 2.96 11.43
CA VAL A 5 10.66 2.26 10.72
C VAL A 5 11.97 2.39 11.50
N VAL A 6 12.64 1.26 11.69
CA VAL A 6 13.98 1.21 12.27
C VAL A 6 14.90 0.65 11.21
N HIS A 7 15.82 1.48 10.72
CA HIS A 7 16.75 1.09 9.67
C HIS A 7 17.94 0.31 10.25
N PRO A 8 18.35 -0.80 9.62
CA PRO A 8 19.64 -1.40 9.88
C PRO A 8 20.78 -0.42 9.58
N GLN A 9 21.85 -0.46 10.36
CA GLN A 9 22.98 0.45 10.19
C GLN A 9 23.67 0.35 8.82
N ASN A 10 23.69 -0.85 8.25
CA ASN A 10 24.34 -1.15 6.97
C ASN A 10 23.33 -1.38 5.85
N GLU A 11 22.19 -0.70 5.91
CA GLU A 11 21.16 -0.83 4.90
C GLU A 11 21.60 -0.19 3.58
N GLU A 12 21.38 -0.89 2.48
CA GLU A 12 21.62 -0.35 1.15
C GLU A 12 20.66 0.81 0.87
N PRO A 13 21.13 1.94 0.35
CA PRO A 13 20.26 3.05 -0.02
C PRO A 13 19.21 2.64 -1.04
N ALA A 14 17.96 2.99 -0.78
CA ALA A 14 16.84 2.76 -1.66
C ALA A 14 15.88 3.96 -1.61
N LYS A 15 15.06 4.09 -2.62
CA LYS A 15 13.92 5.01 -2.56
C LYS A 15 12.81 4.38 -1.75
N GLU A 16 12.37 5.05 -0.71
CA GLU A 16 11.47 4.47 0.29
C GLU A 16 10.04 4.97 0.16
N PHE A 17 9.11 4.03 0.36
CA PHE A 17 7.68 4.27 0.34
C PHE A 17 7.01 3.61 1.54
N TYR A 18 5.95 4.26 2.03
CA TYR A 18 5.22 3.84 3.22
C TYR A 18 3.74 3.72 2.85
N VAL A 19 3.19 2.52 3.01
CA VAL A 19 1.79 2.26 2.71
C VAL A 19 1.16 1.51 3.88
N ALA A 20 0.07 2.06 4.40
CA ALA A 20 -0.74 1.43 5.42
C ALA A 20 -2.13 1.12 4.86
N PHE A 21 -2.50 -0.13 4.90
CA PHE A 21 -3.85 -0.58 4.63
C PHE A 21 -4.69 -0.62 5.90
N GLY A 22 -6.00 -0.52 5.75
CA GLY A 22 -6.89 -0.63 6.90
C GLY A 22 -8.34 -0.66 6.49
N GLU A 23 -9.10 -1.47 7.18
CA GLU A 23 -10.50 -1.74 6.90
C GLU A 23 -11.42 -0.72 7.59
N LEU A 24 -12.51 -0.36 6.92
CA LEU A 24 -13.55 0.49 7.45
C LEU A 24 -14.90 -0.22 7.43
N TYR A 25 -15.51 -0.33 8.59
CA TYR A 25 -16.82 -0.92 8.82
C TYR A 25 -17.81 0.15 9.22
N ASN A 26 -18.64 0.59 8.27
CA ASN A 26 -19.49 1.75 8.43
C ASN A 26 -20.97 1.35 8.46
N SER A 27 -21.72 1.86 9.42
CA SER A 27 -23.16 1.61 9.55
C SER A 27 -24.00 2.28 8.45
N ALA A 28 -23.49 3.35 7.82
CA ALA A 28 -24.12 3.89 6.63
C ALA A 28 -23.78 2.99 5.44
N ASP A 29 -24.80 2.56 4.70
CA ASP A 29 -24.60 1.80 3.47
C ASP A 29 -23.94 2.68 2.41
N GLN A 30 -22.64 2.49 2.23
CA GLN A 30 -21.85 3.24 1.25
C GLN A 30 -21.95 2.61 -0.15
N GLY A 31 -22.38 1.35 -0.24
CA GLY A 31 -22.25 0.56 -1.46
C GLY A 31 -20.78 0.47 -1.93
N LEU A 32 -20.38 -0.60 -2.54
CA LEU A 32 -19.00 -0.86 -2.97
C LEU A 32 -18.40 0.26 -3.86
N PHE A 33 -19.23 1.08 -4.45
CA PHE A 33 -18.83 2.02 -5.50
C PHE A 33 -19.35 3.44 -5.29
N LYS A 34 -19.98 3.72 -4.18
CA LYS A 34 -20.30 5.09 -3.82
C LYS A 34 -19.04 5.73 -3.28
N GLY A 35 -18.42 6.56 -4.10
CA GLY A 35 -17.19 7.25 -3.75
C GLY A 35 -17.27 8.00 -2.41
N THR A 36 -16.17 8.59 -2.02
CA THR A 36 -15.86 9.23 -0.74
C THR A 36 -16.86 10.28 -0.20
N ASN A 37 -17.91 10.60 -0.92
CA ASN A 37 -18.95 11.57 -0.53
C ASN A 37 -20.11 10.97 0.28
N GLY A 38 -20.00 9.72 0.69
CA GLY A 38 -20.99 9.10 1.54
C GLY A 38 -20.97 9.64 2.96
N THR A 39 -22.13 9.63 3.62
CA THR A 39 -22.21 9.97 5.04
C THR A 39 -21.40 8.95 5.85
N VAL A 40 -20.43 9.42 6.61
CA VAL A 40 -19.71 8.58 7.57
C VAL A 40 -20.68 8.26 8.70
N GLY A 41 -21.05 6.98 8.80
CA GLY A 41 -21.84 6.47 9.92
C GLY A 41 -20.97 6.12 11.11
N SER A 42 -21.59 5.52 12.12
CA SER A 42 -20.88 4.91 13.24
C SER A 42 -20.30 3.55 12.83
N PHE A 43 -19.43 3.01 13.65
CA PHE A 43 -18.88 1.66 13.47
C PHE A 43 -20.00 0.60 13.44
N ASP A 44 -19.93 -0.30 12.47
CA ASP A 44 -20.89 -1.40 12.31
C ASP A 44 -20.29 -2.71 12.84
N ILE A 45 -20.76 -3.12 14.01
CA ILE A 45 -20.29 -4.33 14.68
C ILE A 45 -20.68 -5.62 13.92
N THR A 46 -21.78 -5.61 13.17
CA THR A 46 -22.20 -6.78 12.41
C THR A 46 -21.31 -7.01 11.22
N LYS A 47 -21.04 -5.96 10.46
CA LYS A 47 -20.08 -6.02 9.34
C LYS A 47 -18.68 -6.40 9.82
N PHE A 48 -18.26 -5.83 10.94
CA PHE A 48 -16.98 -6.19 11.57
C PHE A 48 -16.92 -7.67 11.95
N ALA A 49 -17.95 -8.18 12.65
CA ALA A 49 -17.98 -9.58 13.09
C ALA A 49 -18.10 -10.59 11.94
N THR A 50 -18.56 -10.14 10.78
CA THR A 50 -18.71 -10.97 9.57
C THR A 50 -17.63 -10.72 8.51
N ASN A 51 -16.61 -9.93 8.84
CA ASN A 51 -15.52 -9.54 7.94
C ASN A 51 -16.03 -8.97 6.61
N GLN A 52 -16.89 -7.96 6.68
CA GLN A 52 -17.46 -7.30 5.51
C GLN A 52 -17.16 -5.79 5.55
N PRO A 53 -15.90 -5.39 5.36
CA PRO A 53 -15.55 -3.98 5.32
C PRO A 53 -16.25 -3.28 4.14
N ASP A 54 -16.69 -2.06 4.35
CA ASP A 54 -17.21 -1.21 3.27
C ASP A 54 -16.10 -0.69 2.37
N LEU A 55 -14.96 -0.38 2.98
CA LEU A 55 -13.78 0.13 2.28
C LEU A 55 -12.52 -0.50 2.89
N VAL A 56 -11.51 -0.66 2.06
CA VAL A 56 -10.13 -0.92 2.49
C VAL A 56 -9.29 0.30 2.08
N LEU A 57 -8.83 1.03 3.07
CA LEU A 57 -8.15 2.30 2.87
C LEU A 57 -6.68 2.10 2.58
N THR A 58 -6.15 2.82 1.63
CA THR A 58 -4.71 2.96 1.38
C THR A 58 -4.26 4.31 1.93
N ASN A 59 -3.35 4.32 2.89
CA ASN A 59 -2.92 5.53 3.63
C ASN A 59 -4.09 6.39 4.12
N GLY A 60 -5.13 5.75 4.65
CA GLY A 60 -6.30 6.40 5.20
C GLY A 60 -7.30 6.96 4.18
N MET A 61 -7.08 6.73 2.90
CA MET A 61 -7.90 7.24 1.81
C MET A 61 -8.45 6.11 0.94
N ALA A 62 -9.74 6.18 0.59
CA ALA A 62 -10.32 5.25 -0.37
C ALA A 62 -10.05 5.74 -1.80
N HIS A 63 -9.56 4.86 -2.66
CA HIS A 63 -9.35 5.10 -4.10
C HIS A 63 -8.47 6.31 -4.47
N LYS A 64 -7.74 6.89 -3.52
CA LYS A 64 -6.94 8.08 -3.76
C LYS A 64 -5.71 7.79 -4.62
N TYR A 65 -5.14 6.61 -4.47
CA TYR A 65 -3.86 6.22 -5.06
C TYR A 65 -4.00 5.31 -6.28
N ALA A 66 -5.22 5.03 -6.69
CA ALA A 66 -5.53 4.27 -7.90
C ALA A 66 -6.15 5.19 -8.97
N PRO A 67 -5.75 5.06 -10.25
CA PRO A 67 -6.27 5.92 -11.31
C PRO A 67 -7.69 5.57 -11.73
N ALA A 68 -8.24 4.46 -11.24
CA ALA A 68 -9.57 4.01 -11.59
C ALA A 68 -10.42 3.76 -10.35
N VAL A 69 -11.65 4.19 -10.40
CA VAL A 69 -12.69 3.96 -9.41
C VAL A 69 -13.97 3.50 -10.12
N GLY A 70 -14.86 2.85 -9.42
CA GLY A 70 -16.17 2.52 -9.96
C GLY A 70 -16.53 1.03 -9.90
N SER A 71 -17.63 0.68 -10.52
CA SER A 71 -18.13 -0.69 -10.52
C SER A 71 -17.44 -1.58 -11.56
N VAL A 72 -17.56 -2.89 -11.37
CA VAL A 72 -17.08 -3.88 -12.35
C VAL A 72 -17.67 -3.63 -13.75
N SER A 73 -18.88 -3.06 -13.81
CA SER A 73 -19.55 -2.73 -15.05
C SER A 73 -19.22 -1.35 -15.62
N LYS A 74 -18.64 -0.46 -14.81
CA LYS A 74 -18.30 0.91 -15.21
C LYS A 74 -17.10 1.41 -14.42
N LEU A 75 -15.92 1.19 -14.96
CA LEU A 75 -14.67 1.79 -14.47
C LEU A 75 -14.58 3.24 -14.91
N GLU A 76 -14.42 4.13 -13.95
CA GLU A 76 -14.20 5.55 -14.19
C GLU A 76 -12.77 5.90 -13.77
N LEU A 77 -12.08 6.71 -14.58
CA LEU A 77 -10.78 7.24 -14.20
C LEU A 77 -10.95 8.25 -13.07
N ASN A 78 -10.18 8.10 -12.02
CA ASN A 78 -10.10 9.09 -10.96
C ASN A 78 -9.18 10.23 -11.39
N PRO A 79 -9.71 11.41 -11.76
CA PRO A 79 -8.89 12.53 -12.22
C PRO A 79 -8.02 13.13 -11.10
N ASN A 80 -8.32 12.80 -9.85
CA ASN A 80 -7.60 13.28 -8.68
C ASN A 80 -6.74 12.18 -8.03
N ALA A 81 -6.45 11.09 -8.76
CA ALA A 81 -5.55 10.06 -8.27
C ALA A 81 -4.16 10.65 -8.03
N THR A 82 -3.56 10.25 -6.94
CA THR A 82 -2.17 10.56 -6.61
C THR A 82 -1.33 9.32 -6.85
N LEU A 83 -0.28 9.43 -7.65
CA LEU A 83 0.59 8.30 -7.98
C LEU A 83 1.86 8.36 -7.15
N PHE A 84 2.42 7.18 -6.87
CA PHE A 84 3.80 7.06 -6.42
C PHE A 84 4.73 7.16 -7.63
N TYR A 85 5.95 7.67 -7.44
CA TYR A 85 6.90 7.85 -8.53
C TYR A 85 8.23 7.18 -8.21
N ALA A 86 8.77 6.45 -9.18
CA ALA A 86 10.10 5.85 -9.14
C ALA A 86 10.83 6.10 -10.46
N LYS A 87 12.14 5.84 -10.48
CA LYS A 87 12.89 5.81 -11.74
C LYS A 87 13.03 4.37 -12.21
N PRO A 88 13.00 4.12 -13.53
CA PRO A 88 13.38 2.81 -14.04
C PRO A 88 14.78 2.41 -13.56
N GLY A 89 14.95 1.17 -13.12
CA GLY A 89 16.23 0.65 -12.61
C GLY A 89 16.63 1.10 -11.20
N GLU A 90 15.84 1.93 -10.54
CA GLU A 90 16.07 2.39 -9.17
C GLU A 90 15.60 1.33 -8.17
N LEU A 91 16.44 1.03 -7.15
CA LEU A 91 15.99 0.20 -6.03
C LEU A 91 14.95 0.95 -5.21
N THR A 92 13.78 0.36 -5.06
CA THR A 92 12.70 0.87 -4.23
C THR A 92 12.45 -0.05 -3.04
N ARG A 93 12.18 0.54 -1.87
CA ARG A 93 11.85 -0.18 -0.63
C ARG A 93 10.49 0.26 -0.13
N TRP A 94 9.64 -0.72 0.11
CA TRP A 94 8.24 -0.54 0.45
C TRP A 94 7.98 -1.07 1.86
N PHE A 95 7.59 -0.19 2.75
CA PHE A 95 7.14 -0.55 4.09
C PHE A 95 5.62 -0.68 4.06
N ILE A 96 5.16 -1.91 3.99
CA ILE A 96 3.74 -2.22 3.91
C ILE A 96 3.24 -2.63 5.29
N VAL A 97 2.26 -1.89 5.78
CA VAL A 97 1.60 -2.16 7.06
C VAL A 97 0.15 -2.52 6.79
N ASP A 98 -0.30 -3.57 7.39
CA ASP A 98 -1.73 -3.85 7.47
C ASP A 98 -2.26 -3.57 8.88
N GLY A 99 -3.15 -2.60 8.98
CA GLY A 99 -3.86 -2.29 10.21
C GLY A 99 -5.06 -3.18 10.45
N GLY A 100 -5.50 -3.92 9.45
CA GLY A 100 -6.67 -4.76 9.50
C GLY A 100 -7.94 -3.98 9.87
N PRO A 101 -8.74 -4.47 10.81
CA PRO A 101 -8.38 -5.42 11.87
C PRO A 101 -8.65 -6.91 11.61
N ASN A 102 -9.41 -7.27 10.62
CA ASN A 102 -9.88 -8.65 10.44
C ASN A 102 -9.13 -9.41 9.36
N ASP A 103 -8.87 -8.78 8.24
CA ASP A 103 -8.20 -9.43 7.13
C ASP A 103 -6.79 -8.87 6.93
N GLY A 104 -5.93 -9.67 6.34
CA GLY A 104 -4.60 -9.28 5.94
C GLY A 104 -4.55 -8.86 4.48
N VAL A 105 -3.39 -8.43 4.04
CA VAL A 105 -3.15 -8.01 2.67
C VAL A 105 -2.26 -9.02 1.95
N ALA A 106 -2.76 -9.62 0.88
CA ALA A 106 -1.96 -10.38 -0.07
C ALA A 106 -1.27 -9.40 -1.03
N PHE A 107 -0.20 -8.76 -0.55
CA PHE A 107 0.47 -7.69 -1.28
C PHE A 107 1.14 -8.19 -2.57
N HIS A 108 0.88 -7.49 -3.67
CA HIS A 108 1.34 -7.87 -5.01
C HIS A 108 1.57 -6.65 -5.90
N PHE A 109 2.67 -6.64 -6.63
CA PHE A 109 2.85 -5.76 -7.80
C PHE A 109 2.46 -6.50 -9.07
N ILE A 110 1.40 -6.07 -9.75
CA ILE A 110 0.98 -6.67 -11.02
C ILE A 110 2.11 -6.53 -12.04
N SER A 111 2.53 -7.65 -12.60
CA SER A 111 3.67 -7.76 -13.53
C SER A 111 5.03 -7.43 -12.90
N GLY A 112 5.14 -7.50 -11.57
CA GLY A 112 6.36 -7.28 -10.83
C GLY A 112 6.70 -8.45 -9.92
N GLN A 113 7.97 -8.54 -9.57
CA GLN A 113 8.48 -9.41 -8.53
C GLN A 113 9.14 -8.55 -7.46
N MET A 114 9.15 -9.04 -6.25
CA MET A 114 9.72 -8.33 -5.10
C MET A 114 10.52 -9.27 -4.23
N ASP A 115 11.55 -8.72 -3.58
CA ASP A 115 12.27 -9.40 -2.53
C ASP A 115 11.62 -9.06 -1.19
N VAL A 116 11.32 -10.07 -0.39
CA VAL A 116 10.77 -9.89 0.95
C VAL A 116 11.92 -9.81 1.94
N ARG A 117 11.99 -8.68 2.65
CA ARG A 117 12.97 -8.41 3.72
C ARG A 117 12.29 -8.62 5.06
N ASP A 118 12.45 -9.79 5.65
CA ASP A 118 11.77 -10.13 6.91
C ASP A 118 12.74 -10.28 8.08
N GLY A 119 12.29 -9.78 9.24
CA GLY A 119 13.04 -9.86 10.48
C GLY A 119 14.30 -9.00 10.53
N PHE A 120 14.98 -9.06 11.66
CA PHE A 120 16.22 -8.33 11.91
C PHE A 120 17.30 -9.25 12.44
N ASN A 121 18.47 -9.27 11.77
CA ASN A 121 19.65 -9.98 12.20
C ASN A 121 20.56 -9.04 12.98
N GLN A 122 20.56 -9.18 14.31
CA GLN A 122 21.38 -8.34 15.20
C GLN A 122 22.89 -8.46 14.96
N GLN A 123 23.39 -9.67 14.66
CA GLN A 123 24.80 -9.90 14.44
C GLN A 123 25.31 -9.21 13.16
N ALA A 124 24.50 -9.26 12.10
CA ALA A 124 24.82 -8.60 10.84
C ALA A 124 24.40 -7.13 10.81
N ASN A 125 23.57 -6.68 11.74
CA ASN A 125 22.91 -5.37 11.72
C ASN A 125 22.24 -5.11 10.37
N SER A 126 21.45 -6.06 9.93
CA SER A 126 20.78 -6.08 8.62
C SER A 126 19.41 -6.77 8.72
N TYR A 127 18.69 -6.82 7.64
CA TYR A 127 17.50 -7.69 7.56
C TYR A 127 17.88 -9.16 7.73
N GLY A 128 17.00 -9.93 8.38
CA GLY A 128 17.22 -11.33 8.70
C GLY A 128 17.11 -12.21 7.46
N THR A 129 15.91 -12.57 7.10
CA THR A 129 15.62 -13.42 5.95
C THR A 129 15.28 -12.57 4.74
N VAL A 130 15.81 -12.98 3.58
CA VAL A 130 15.45 -12.42 2.28
C VAL A 130 14.90 -13.55 1.45
N LEU A 131 13.63 -13.41 1.04
CA LEU A 131 13.01 -14.26 0.03
C LEU A 131 13.00 -13.48 -1.27
N MET A 132 13.55 -14.07 -2.32
CA MET A 132 13.79 -13.38 -3.58
C MET A 132 12.76 -13.75 -4.62
N ASN A 133 12.35 -12.77 -5.40
CA ASN A 133 11.46 -12.93 -6.55
C ASN A 133 10.07 -13.49 -6.22
N ASP A 134 9.52 -13.09 -5.08
CA ASP A 134 8.13 -13.39 -4.76
C ASP A 134 7.17 -12.48 -5.54
N GLU A 135 6.05 -13.04 -5.94
CA GLU A 135 5.00 -12.28 -6.63
C GLU A 135 3.95 -11.74 -5.66
N THR A 136 3.58 -12.53 -4.66
CA THR A 136 2.55 -12.18 -3.70
C THR A 136 2.96 -12.62 -2.30
N TRP A 137 2.91 -11.69 -1.35
CA TRP A 137 3.25 -11.96 0.03
C TRP A 137 2.10 -11.58 0.97
N TRP A 138 1.79 -12.49 1.89
CA TRP A 138 0.76 -12.25 2.89
C TRP A 138 1.29 -11.40 4.04
N VAL A 139 0.68 -10.24 4.25
CA VAL A 139 0.89 -9.38 5.42
C VAL A 139 -0.30 -9.57 6.35
N PRO A 140 -0.12 -10.24 7.50
CA PRO A 140 -1.22 -10.48 8.44
C PRO A 140 -1.80 -9.18 9.00
N PRO A 141 -3.07 -9.18 9.44
CA PRO A 141 -3.66 -8.02 10.10
C PRO A 141 -2.89 -7.67 11.38
N GLY A 142 -2.67 -6.38 11.58
CA GLY A 142 -1.87 -5.86 12.69
C GLY A 142 -0.36 -6.09 12.55
N SER A 143 0.12 -6.35 11.33
CA SER A 143 1.52 -6.65 11.03
C SER A 143 2.09 -5.73 9.94
N ALA A 144 3.35 -5.93 9.62
CA ALA A 144 4.06 -5.22 8.56
C ALA A 144 5.11 -6.10 7.90
N SER A 145 5.42 -5.81 6.65
CA SER A 145 6.55 -6.42 5.93
C SER A 145 7.29 -5.36 5.12
N VAL A 146 8.55 -5.65 4.79
CA VAL A 146 9.39 -4.80 3.96
C VAL A 146 9.65 -5.51 2.65
N PHE A 147 9.43 -4.81 1.55
CA PHE A 147 9.64 -5.33 0.20
C PHE A 147 10.63 -4.45 -0.57
N GLU A 148 11.46 -5.07 -1.36
CA GLU A 148 12.31 -4.38 -2.31
C GLU A 148 11.99 -4.81 -3.73
N THR A 149 11.92 -3.85 -4.65
CA THR A 149 11.71 -4.11 -6.07
C THR A 149 12.36 -3.05 -6.93
N ILE A 150 12.67 -3.44 -8.16
CA ILE A 150 13.16 -2.55 -9.20
C ILE A 150 12.16 -2.59 -10.34
N PHE A 151 11.64 -1.43 -10.74
CA PHE A 151 10.81 -1.30 -11.92
C PHE A 151 11.72 -1.18 -13.15
N PRO A 152 11.78 -2.21 -14.03
CA PRO A 152 12.84 -2.25 -15.05
C PRO A 152 12.64 -1.22 -16.17
N GLU A 153 11.40 -0.83 -16.46
CA GLU A 153 11.05 0.02 -17.58
C GLU A 153 10.13 1.18 -17.14
N ALA A 154 10.09 2.24 -17.95
CA ALA A 154 9.15 3.32 -17.74
C ALA A 154 7.72 2.85 -18.01
N GLY A 155 6.80 3.17 -17.11
CA GLY A 155 5.40 2.81 -17.23
C GLY A 155 4.67 2.74 -15.88
N PRO A 156 3.36 2.50 -15.90
CA PRO A 156 2.56 2.32 -14.71
C PRO A 156 2.68 0.88 -14.18
N TYR A 157 2.91 0.75 -12.88
CA TYR A 157 2.89 -0.50 -12.14
C TYR A 157 1.81 -0.42 -11.07
N VAL A 158 0.92 -1.40 -11.06
CA VAL A 158 -0.20 -1.43 -10.11
C VAL A 158 0.16 -2.32 -8.94
N ALA A 159 0.03 -1.80 -7.74
CA ALA A 159 0.11 -2.58 -6.52
C ALA A 159 -1.29 -2.80 -5.95
N VAL A 160 -1.55 -4.01 -5.49
CA VAL A 160 -2.86 -4.42 -5.02
C VAL A 160 -2.77 -5.30 -3.78
N ASP A 161 -3.85 -5.35 -3.04
CA ASP A 161 -4.21 -6.56 -2.32
C ASP A 161 -4.76 -7.57 -3.34
N HIS A 162 -4.14 -8.73 -3.47
CA HIS A 162 -4.58 -9.74 -4.43
C HIS A 162 -5.89 -10.45 -4.01
N SER A 163 -6.44 -10.12 -2.86
CA SER A 163 -7.85 -10.31 -2.54
C SER A 163 -8.65 -9.29 -3.36
N MET A 164 -9.04 -9.64 -4.57
CA MET A 164 -9.57 -8.70 -5.56
C MET A 164 -10.85 -7.98 -5.13
N VAL A 165 -11.58 -8.52 -4.17
CA VAL A 165 -12.73 -7.83 -3.57
C VAL A 165 -12.29 -6.57 -2.82
N ASP A 166 -11.08 -6.57 -2.25
CA ASP A 166 -10.55 -5.44 -1.49
C ASP A 166 -9.95 -4.38 -2.40
N VAL A 167 -9.48 -4.76 -3.59
CA VAL A 167 -9.11 -3.81 -4.65
C VAL A 167 -10.29 -2.91 -5.02
N VAL A 168 -11.48 -3.48 -5.22
CA VAL A 168 -12.67 -2.66 -5.54
C VAL A 168 -13.16 -1.84 -4.36
N LYS A 169 -12.71 -2.14 -3.15
CA LYS A 169 -12.96 -1.35 -1.94
C LYS A 169 -11.90 -0.28 -1.67
N GLY A 170 -10.78 -0.29 -2.42
CA GLY A 170 -9.76 0.74 -2.32
C GLY A 170 -8.33 0.27 -2.01
N ALA A 171 -8.10 -1.05 -1.86
CA ALA A 171 -6.80 -1.63 -1.57
C ALA A 171 -5.92 -1.72 -2.83
N ALA A 172 -5.62 -0.58 -3.43
CA ALA A 172 -4.76 -0.49 -4.61
C ALA A 172 -4.08 0.88 -4.72
N PHE A 173 -2.90 0.88 -5.31
CA PHE A 173 -2.20 2.10 -5.70
C PHE A 173 -1.39 1.90 -6.97
N VAL A 174 -0.93 2.99 -7.57
CA VAL A 174 -0.13 2.95 -8.80
C VAL A 174 1.21 3.63 -8.58
N VAL A 175 2.26 2.97 -9.05
CA VAL A 175 3.59 3.52 -9.19
C VAL A 175 3.82 3.86 -10.65
N LEU A 176 4.19 5.11 -10.93
CA LEU A 176 4.63 5.51 -12.26
C LEU A 176 6.16 5.57 -12.29
N ALA A 177 6.77 4.62 -12.99
CA ALA A 177 8.20 4.65 -13.26
C ALA A 177 8.48 5.58 -14.45
N GLN A 178 9.32 6.61 -14.26
CA GLN A 178 9.66 7.58 -15.29
C GLN A 178 11.04 8.20 -15.07
N ASP A 179 11.78 8.46 -16.15
CA ASP A 179 13.18 8.91 -16.10
C ASP A 179 13.38 10.29 -15.44
N ASN A 180 12.40 11.18 -15.57
CA ASN A 180 12.47 12.56 -15.10
C ASN A 180 11.67 12.80 -13.81
N SER A 181 11.54 11.81 -12.95
CA SER A 181 10.83 12.02 -11.70
C SER A 181 11.61 12.97 -10.77
N THR A 182 11.40 14.26 -10.95
CA THR A 182 11.74 15.30 -9.97
C THR A 182 10.59 15.49 -8.97
N ALA A 183 9.50 14.76 -9.14
CA ALA A 183 8.38 14.82 -8.24
C ALA A 183 8.86 14.45 -6.82
N THR A 184 8.55 15.28 -5.88
CA THR A 184 8.67 14.95 -4.46
C THR A 184 7.83 13.71 -4.23
N ASP A 185 8.50 12.67 -3.86
CA ASP A 185 8.16 11.26 -4.00
C ASP A 185 7.11 10.75 -3.01
N ILE A 186 6.41 11.68 -2.37
CA ILE A 186 5.41 11.38 -1.37
C ILE A 186 4.09 11.95 -1.85
N PRO A 187 3.07 11.11 -2.05
CA PRO A 187 1.76 11.58 -2.42
C PRO A 187 1.24 12.62 -1.43
N GLU A 188 0.60 13.67 -1.93
CA GLU A 188 -0.03 14.68 -1.07
C GLU A 188 -0.96 13.99 -0.07
N GLY A 189 -0.75 14.24 1.20
CA GLY A 189 -1.49 13.60 2.29
C GLY A 189 -0.86 12.30 2.84
N ALA A 190 0.19 11.76 2.21
CA ALA A 190 0.98 10.72 2.84
C ALA A 190 1.84 11.32 3.98
N TRP A 191 1.90 10.62 5.09
CA TRP A 191 2.72 11.05 6.22
C TRP A 191 4.20 10.92 5.87
N VAL A 192 4.93 12.00 5.98
CA VAL A 192 6.38 12.02 5.82
C VAL A 192 7.01 11.87 7.20
N PRO A 193 7.87 10.87 7.43
CA PRO A 193 8.67 10.84 8.63
C PRO A 193 9.52 12.11 8.68
N THR A 194 9.33 12.95 9.69
CA THR A 194 10.34 13.95 10.01
C THR A 194 11.57 13.19 10.48
N LYS A 195 12.71 13.38 9.80
CA LYS A 195 13.99 12.88 10.32
C LYS A 195 14.09 13.39 11.76
N GLY A 196 14.17 12.46 12.71
CA GLY A 196 14.50 12.80 14.07
C GLY A 196 15.80 13.61 14.02
N SER A 197 15.82 14.74 14.72
CA SER A 197 17.08 15.42 14.98
C SER A 197 17.99 14.42 15.69
N GLU A 198 19.11 14.08 15.05
CA GLU A 198 20.21 13.37 15.67
C GLU A 198 20.62 14.08 16.96
#